data_c15a82bb34e9251b4f6b11369ec8477b
#
_entry.id   c15a82bb34e9251b4f6b11369ec8477b
#
_cell.length_a   1.000
_cell.length_b   1.000
_cell.length_c   1.000
_cell.angle_alpha   90.00
_cell.angle_beta   90.00
_cell.angle_gamma   90.00
#
_symmetry.space_group_name_H-M   'P 1'
#
loop_
_entity.id
_entity.type
_entity.pdbx_description
1 polymer ?
#
loop_
_entity_poly.entity_id
_entity_poly.type
_entity_poly.pdbx_seq_one_letter_code
_entity_poly.pdbx_strand_id
1 'polypeptide(L)'
;MSQTTPRLLRAVGLAGLTAIALNGVVGSGIFILPATVYAVAGAASPMAYLLAALLTALVVACFAEAGSRAEETGGPYLYARAAFGDLVGFLVGWMFLLTRLAATAAIANAFVAYLGYLEPPLATGIGRFAAITLAVGGLAVINVFGVRGASFTVNFLTVAKLVPLVIFIAAGLFVVDSSRVTFFALPELGSLRQAALLLVFAYGGFENANVHQAVVHPCAS
;
A
#
# COMPACT_ATOMS: atom_id res chain seq x y z
N MET A 1 -11.74 28.45 -31.39
CA MET A 1 -11.67 28.16 -29.94
C MET A 1 -10.50 27.25 -29.73
N SER A 2 -9.36 27.80 -29.30
CA SER A 2 -8.14 27.06 -29.02
C SER A 2 -8.36 26.30 -27.72
N GLN A 3 -8.50 24.96 -27.78
CA GLN A 3 -8.50 24.11 -26.60
C GLN A 3 -7.07 24.06 -26.08
N THR A 4 -6.78 24.85 -25.07
CA THR A 4 -5.58 24.67 -24.25
C THR A 4 -5.72 23.37 -23.48
N THR A 5 -5.17 22.28 -24.03
CA THR A 5 -4.97 21.04 -23.26
C THR A 5 -4.19 21.38 -22.00
N PRO A 6 -4.69 21.05 -20.80
CA PRO A 6 -3.96 21.31 -19.56
C PRO A 6 -2.65 20.50 -19.60
N ARG A 7 -1.54 21.19 -19.75
CA ARG A 7 -0.20 20.59 -19.65
C ARG A 7 -0.02 20.10 -18.22
N LEU A 8 0.01 18.79 -18.04
CA LEU A 8 0.39 18.16 -16.79
C LEU A 8 1.79 18.64 -16.40
N LEU A 9 1.91 19.31 -15.25
CA LEU A 9 3.18 19.77 -14.73
C LEU A 9 4.05 18.55 -14.39
N ARG A 10 5.16 18.38 -15.09
CA ARG A 10 6.19 17.37 -14.83
C ARG A 10 6.95 17.76 -13.55
N ALA A 11 6.38 17.43 -12.38
CA ALA A 11 6.91 17.86 -11.10
C ALA A 11 7.60 16.75 -10.29
N VAL A 12 7.52 15.48 -10.73
CA VAL A 12 7.99 14.33 -9.92
C VAL A 12 9.11 13.60 -10.68
N GLY A 13 10.33 13.68 -10.17
CA GLY A 13 11.47 12.91 -10.67
C GLY A 13 11.43 11.44 -10.20
N LEU A 14 12.38 10.61 -10.67
CA LEU A 14 12.48 9.19 -10.32
C LEU A 14 12.48 8.96 -8.80
N ALA A 15 13.21 9.76 -8.04
CA ALA A 15 13.25 9.68 -6.58
C ALA A 15 11.86 9.93 -5.95
N GLY A 16 11.11 10.89 -6.47
CA GLY A 16 9.75 11.18 -6.00
C GLY A 16 8.78 10.02 -6.29
N LEU A 17 8.86 9.42 -7.47
CA LEU A 17 8.08 8.23 -7.83
C LEU A 17 8.41 7.03 -6.94
N THR A 18 9.70 6.77 -6.72
CA THR A 18 10.14 5.71 -5.81
C THR A 18 9.61 5.96 -4.40
N ALA A 19 9.64 7.21 -3.93
CA ALA A 19 9.09 7.57 -2.62
C ALA A 19 7.57 7.33 -2.55
N ILE A 20 6.81 7.68 -3.61
CA ILE A 20 5.37 7.41 -3.70
C ILE A 20 5.09 5.90 -3.69
N ALA A 21 5.85 5.12 -4.46
CA ALA A 21 5.71 3.67 -4.49
C ALA A 21 5.99 3.04 -3.11
N LEU A 22 7.13 3.40 -2.49
CA LEU A 22 7.50 2.95 -1.15
C LEU A 22 6.45 3.36 -0.11
N ASN A 23 5.97 4.61 -0.18
CA ASN A 23 4.92 5.07 0.72
C ASN A 23 3.60 4.31 0.54
N GLY A 24 3.27 3.88 -0.67
CA GLY A 24 2.10 3.05 -0.98
C GLY A 24 2.22 1.64 -0.41
N VAL A 25 3.38 1.00 -0.57
CA VAL A 25 3.63 -0.37 -0.09
C VAL A 25 3.76 -0.41 1.43
N VAL A 26 4.47 0.55 2.04
CA VAL A 26 4.60 0.65 3.51
C VAL A 26 3.29 1.16 4.11
N GLY A 27 2.30 0.28 4.21
CA GLY A 27 0.98 0.52 4.80
C GLY A 27 0.83 -0.09 6.20
N SER A 28 -0.41 -0.28 6.65
CA SER A 28 -0.72 -0.93 7.94
C SER A 28 -0.30 -2.40 8.00
N GLY A 29 -0.16 -3.06 6.84
CA GLY A 29 0.23 -4.46 6.76
C GLY A 29 1.56 -4.76 7.44
N ILE A 30 2.57 -3.90 7.29
CA ILE A 30 3.90 -4.12 7.89
C ILE A 30 3.88 -4.09 9.44
N PHE A 31 2.90 -3.42 10.04
CA PHE A 31 2.77 -3.32 11.49
C PHE A 31 1.92 -4.45 12.10
N ILE A 32 0.94 -4.97 11.36
CA ILE A 32 -0.06 -5.92 11.89
C ILE A 32 0.27 -7.35 11.46
N LEU A 33 0.64 -7.55 10.20
CA LEU A 33 0.76 -8.86 9.61
C LEU A 33 1.93 -9.71 10.10
N PRO A 34 3.08 -9.17 10.55
CA PRO A 34 4.16 -10.02 11.05
C PRO A 34 3.71 -10.95 12.18
N ALA A 35 2.97 -10.42 13.15
CA ALA A 35 2.44 -11.22 14.25
C ALA A 35 1.37 -12.21 13.78
N THR A 36 0.48 -11.79 12.87
CA THR A 36 -0.60 -12.63 12.35
C THR A 36 -0.06 -13.77 11.47
N VAL A 37 0.90 -13.46 10.59
CA VAL A 37 1.55 -14.47 9.74
C VAL A 37 2.35 -15.46 10.58
N TYR A 38 3.03 -15.00 11.63
CA TYR A 38 3.72 -15.88 12.56
C TYR A 38 2.75 -16.80 13.30
N ALA A 39 1.58 -16.31 13.71
CA ALA A 39 0.55 -17.12 14.35
C ALA A 39 0.03 -18.25 13.42
N VAL A 40 0.03 -18.04 12.11
CA VAL A 40 -0.46 -19.01 11.10
C VAL A 40 0.64 -19.93 10.61
N ALA A 41 1.82 -19.41 10.30
CA ALA A 41 2.92 -20.12 9.64
C ALA A 41 4.09 -20.46 10.59
N GLY A 42 4.08 -19.95 11.82
CA GLY A 42 5.12 -20.20 12.81
C GLY A 42 6.52 -19.87 12.31
N ALA A 43 7.48 -20.76 12.55
CA ALA A 43 8.87 -20.61 12.11
C ALA A 43 9.03 -20.54 10.58
N ALA A 44 8.03 -20.97 9.80
CA ALA A 44 8.03 -20.87 8.34
C ALA A 44 7.61 -19.49 7.80
N SER A 45 7.28 -18.53 8.67
CA SER A 45 6.87 -17.17 8.27
C SER A 45 7.88 -16.49 7.34
N PRO A 46 9.20 -16.50 7.56
CA PRO A 46 10.16 -15.88 6.65
C PRO A 46 10.08 -16.46 5.23
N MET A 47 9.90 -17.77 5.09
CA MET A 47 9.73 -18.42 3.80
C MET A 47 8.43 -17.99 3.12
N ALA A 48 7.32 -17.89 3.87
CA ALA A 48 6.06 -17.39 3.35
C ALA A 48 6.18 -15.94 2.82
N TYR A 49 6.90 -15.06 3.53
CA TYR A 49 7.20 -13.71 3.08
C TYR A 49 8.03 -13.70 1.80
N LEU A 50 9.08 -14.53 1.71
CA LEU A 50 9.93 -14.62 0.51
C LEU A 50 9.14 -15.10 -0.71
N LEU A 51 8.33 -16.15 -0.57
CA LEU A 51 7.49 -16.65 -1.64
C LEU A 51 6.46 -15.62 -2.11
N ALA A 52 5.79 -14.94 -1.17
CA ALA A 52 4.85 -13.88 -1.50
C ALA A 52 5.55 -12.68 -2.16
N ALA A 53 6.75 -12.31 -1.71
CA ALA A 53 7.55 -11.26 -2.33
C ALA A 53 7.93 -11.61 -3.77
N LEU A 54 8.36 -12.85 -4.02
CA LEU A 54 8.71 -13.33 -5.36
C LEU A 54 7.49 -13.27 -6.30
N LEU A 55 6.34 -13.77 -5.86
CA LEU A 55 5.09 -13.72 -6.64
C LEU A 55 4.67 -12.27 -6.92
N THR A 56 4.75 -11.41 -5.91
CA THR A 56 4.44 -9.99 -6.07
C THR A 56 5.42 -9.30 -7.02
N ALA A 57 6.70 -9.63 -6.97
CA ALA A 57 7.72 -9.09 -7.87
C ALA A 57 7.41 -9.42 -9.34
N LEU A 58 6.92 -10.63 -9.63
CA LEU A 58 6.48 -11.00 -10.98
C LEU A 58 5.28 -10.15 -11.44
N VAL A 59 4.32 -9.93 -10.55
CA VAL A 59 3.17 -9.06 -10.84
C VAL A 59 3.63 -7.62 -11.07
N VAL A 60 4.52 -7.10 -10.22
CA VAL A 60 5.10 -5.74 -10.37
C VAL A 60 5.83 -5.61 -11.71
N ALA A 61 6.59 -6.63 -12.14
CA ALA A 61 7.26 -6.63 -13.43
C ALA A 61 6.25 -6.53 -14.61
N CYS A 62 5.13 -7.27 -14.54
CA CYS A 62 4.06 -7.14 -15.52
C CYS A 62 3.44 -5.74 -15.55
N PHE A 63 3.22 -5.15 -14.36
CA PHE A 63 2.71 -3.78 -14.26
C PHE A 63 3.71 -2.74 -14.77
N ALA A 64 5.00 -2.93 -14.52
CA ALA A 64 6.05 -2.07 -15.04
C ALA A 64 6.11 -2.09 -16.56
N GLU A 65 6.01 -3.28 -17.16
CA GLU A 65 5.96 -3.46 -18.62
C GLU A 65 4.70 -2.80 -19.22
N ALA A 66 3.52 -3.06 -18.63
CA ALA A 66 2.28 -2.44 -19.08
C ALA A 66 2.32 -0.91 -18.95
N GLY A 67 2.87 -0.41 -17.82
CA GLY A 67 3.03 1.01 -17.57
C GLY A 67 4.00 1.70 -18.52
N SER A 68 5.08 1.02 -18.93
CA SER A 68 6.04 1.59 -19.87
C SER A 68 5.45 1.88 -21.26
N ARG A 69 4.33 1.23 -21.61
CA ARG A 69 3.60 1.39 -22.86
C ARG A 69 2.41 2.35 -22.77
N ALA A 70 2.05 2.79 -21.57
CA ALA A 70 0.92 3.68 -21.38
C ALA A 70 1.36 5.15 -21.42
N GLU A 71 0.71 5.94 -22.26
CA GLU A 71 0.95 7.39 -22.40
C GLU A 71 0.05 8.23 -21.49
N GLU A 72 -1.00 7.62 -20.95
CA GLU A 72 -2.02 8.28 -20.13
C GLU A 72 -1.95 7.87 -18.65
N THR A 73 -2.40 8.76 -17.77
CA THR A 73 -2.56 8.46 -16.34
C THR A 73 -3.85 7.67 -16.10
N GLY A 74 -3.78 6.57 -15.32
CA GLY A 74 -4.97 5.77 -15.02
C GLY A 74 -4.67 4.36 -14.52
N GLY A 75 -3.42 3.89 -14.68
CA GLY A 75 -2.95 2.62 -14.15
C GLY A 75 -3.73 1.39 -14.64
N PRO A 76 -4.08 0.45 -13.74
CA PRO A 76 -4.65 -0.85 -14.11
C PRO A 76 -5.91 -0.77 -14.98
N TYR A 77 -6.75 0.25 -14.76
CA TYR A 77 -7.96 0.51 -15.55
C TYR A 77 -7.63 0.70 -17.05
N LEU A 78 -6.65 1.56 -17.34
CA LEU A 78 -6.29 1.85 -18.73
C LEU A 78 -5.65 0.65 -19.41
N TYR A 79 -4.81 -0.12 -18.72
CA TYR A 79 -4.17 -1.31 -19.27
C TYR A 79 -5.21 -2.36 -19.66
N ALA A 80 -6.18 -2.59 -18.75
CA ALA A 80 -7.27 -3.52 -19.01
C ALA A 80 -8.18 -3.05 -20.15
N ARG A 81 -8.48 -1.74 -20.20
CA ARG A 81 -9.28 -1.14 -21.27
C ARG A 81 -8.59 -1.27 -22.63
N ALA A 82 -7.30 -0.98 -22.71
CA ALA A 82 -6.54 -1.07 -23.94
C ALA A 82 -6.40 -2.51 -24.46
N ALA A 83 -6.27 -3.49 -23.54
CA ALA A 83 -6.08 -4.90 -23.92
C ALA A 83 -7.39 -5.64 -24.21
N PHE A 84 -8.47 -5.35 -23.47
CA PHE A 84 -9.69 -6.15 -23.44
C PHE A 84 -10.97 -5.35 -23.72
N GLY A 85 -10.87 -4.05 -23.96
CA GLY A 85 -11.99 -3.17 -24.28
C GLY A 85 -12.68 -2.54 -23.04
N ASP A 86 -13.71 -1.72 -23.33
CA ASP A 86 -14.33 -0.82 -22.34
C ASP A 86 -14.98 -1.55 -21.17
N LEU A 87 -15.65 -2.69 -21.42
CA LEU A 87 -16.34 -3.44 -20.37
C LEU A 87 -15.35 -3.97 -19.32
N VAL A 88 -14.26 -4.59 -19.79
CA VAL A 88 -13.25 -5.15 -18.87
C VAL A 88 -12.51 -4.02 -18.15
N GLY A 89 -12.19 -2.93 -18.85
CA GLY A 89 -11.65 -1.73 -18.24
C GLY A 89 -12.56 -1.20 -17.11
N PHE A 90 -13.85 -1.06 -17.36
CA PHE A 90 -14.82 -0.63 -16.35
C PHE A 90 -14.85 -1.55 -15.13
N LEU A 91 -14.88 -2.87 -15.34
CA LEU A 91 -14.88 -3.85 -14.25
C LEU A 91 -13.60 -3.75 -13.41
N VAL A 92 -12.44 -3.62 -14.05
CA VAL A 92 -11.16 -3.45 -13.34
C VAL A 92 -11.15 -2.14 -12.54
N GLY A 93 -11.63 -1.04 -13.11
CA GLY A 93 -11.76 0.24 -12.40
C GLY A 93 -12.67 0.14 -11.18
N TRP A 94 -13.80 -0.55 -11.31
CA TRP A 94 -14.73 -0.79 -10.22
C TRP A 94 -14.12 -1.65 -9.11
N MET A 95 -13.45 -2.75 -9.49
CA MET A 95 -12.74 -3.62 -8.53
C MET A 95 -11.61 -2.86 -7.82
N PHE A 96 -10.90 -1.98 -8.53
CA PHE A 96 -9.88 -1.13 -7.95
C PHE A 96 -10.47 -0.18 -6.90
N LEU A 97 -11.60 0.46 -7.19
CA LEU A 97 -12.32 1.32 -6.26
C LEU A 97 -12.70 0.56 -4.99
N LEU A 98 -13.32 -0.62 -5.14
CA LEU A 98 -13.72 -1.46 -3.99
C LEU A 98 -12.52 -1.87 -3.14
N THR A 99 -11.40 -2.23 -3.78
CA THR A 99 -10.15 -2.57 -3.09
C THR A 99 -9.62 -1.38 -2.28
N ARG A 100 -9.69 -0.15 -2.81
CA ARG A 100 -9.28 1.07 -2.08
C ARG A 100 -10.18 1.35 -0.88
N LEU A 101 -11.49 1.19 -1.04
CA LEU A 101 -12.43 1.35 0.08
C LEU A 101 -12.17 0.31 1.18
N ALA A 102 -11.99 -0.95 0.81
CA ALA A 102 -11.68 -2.02 1.74
C ALA A 102 -10.34 -1.78 2.48
N ALA A 103 -9.30 -1.37 1.75
CA ALA A 103 -8.00 -1.03 2.34
C ALA A 103 -8.11 0.15 3.32
N THR A 104 -8.84 1.20 2.97
CA THR A 104 -9.08 2.35 3.86
C THR A 104 -9.82 1.92 5.12
N ALA A 105 -10.84 1.08 4.98
CA ALA A 105 -11.58 0.53 6.12
C ALA A 105 -10.68 -0.33 7.02
N ALA A 106 -9.81 -1.16 6.44
CA ALA A 106 -8.85 -1.98 7.18
C ALA A 106 -7.86 -1.11 7.99
N ILE A 107 -7.32 -0.05 7.37
CA ILE A 107 -6.40 0.89 8.01
C ILE A 107 -7.10 1.63 9.16
N ALA A 108 -8.33 2.10 8.94
CA ALA A 108 -9.11 2.80 9.97
C ALA A 108 -9.41 1.88 11.17
N ASN A 109 -9.75 0.62 10.91
CA ASN A 109 -9.96 -0.37 11.97
C ASN A 109 -8.67 -0.69 12.74
N ALA A 110 -7.54 -0.82 12.04
CA ALA A 110 -6.24 -1.00 12.65
C ALA A 110 -5.87 0.18 13.57
N PHE A 111 -6.06 1.41 13.09
CA PHE A 111 -5.82 2.62 13.88
C PHE A 111 -6.62 2.61 15.19
N VAL A 112 -7.92 2.30 15.12
CA VAL A 112 -8.75 2.23 16.33
C VAL A 112 -8.35 1.08 17.25
N ALA A 113 -7.92 -0.06 16.71
CA ALA A 113 -7.41 -1.17 17.52
C ALA A 113 -6.18 -0.74 18.33
N TYR A 114 -5.23 -0.02 17.70
CA TYR A 114 -4.08 0.54 18.43
C TYR A 114 -4.47 1.62 19.43
N LEU A 115 -5.42 2.49 19.07
CA LEU A 115 -5.92 3.52 19.98
C LEU A 115 -6.57 2.92 21.23
N GLY A 116 -7.21 1.76 21.07
CA GLY A 116 -7.83 1.01 22.19
C GLY A 116 -6.85 0.48 23.22
N TYR A 117 -5.56 0.34 22.88
CA TYR A 117 -4.52 0.04 23.90
C TYR A 117 -4.21 1.22 24.80
N LEU A 118 -4.41 2.44 24.32
CA LEU A 118 -4.21 3.67 25.08
C LEU A 118 -5.47 4.04 25.85
N GLU A 119 -6.62 4.02 25.16
CA GLU A 119 -7.93 4.43 25.66
C GLU A 119 -9.01 3.41 25.24
N PRO A 120 -9.28 2.37 26.06
CA PRO A 120 -10.23 1.31 25.72
C PRO A 120 -11.62 1.75 25.26
N PRO A 121 -12.21 2.85 25.80
CA PRO A 121 -13.52 3.34 25.35
C PRO A 121 -13.55 3.75 23.87
N LEU A 122 -12.41 4.13 23.27
CA LEU A 122 -12.30 4.52 21.88
C LEU A 122 -12.29 3.33 20.91
N ALA A 123 -12.09 2.10 21.40
CA ALA A 123 -12.09 0.90 20.60
C ALA A 123 -13.47 0.26 20.45
N THR A 124 -14.47 0.71 21.21
CA THR A 124 -15.80 0.07 21.27
C THR A 124 -16.94 1.06 21.06
N GLY A 125 -18.07 0.56 20.59
CA GLY A 125 -19.34 1.30 20.50
C GLY A 125 -19.22 2.66 19.80
N ILE A 126 -19.77 3.69 20.42
CA ILE A 126 -19.79 5.08 19.91
C ILE A 126 -18.38 5.67 19.83
N GLY A 127 -17.51 5.34 20.77
CA GLY A 127 -16.11 5.80 20.77
C GLY A 127 -15.37 5.37 19.52
N ARG A 128 -15.52 4.11 19.11
CA ARG A 128 -14.96 3.57 17.86
C ARG A 128 -15.48 4.32 16.64
N PHE A 129 -16.78 4.51 16.55
CA PHE A 129 -17.41 5.24 15.45
C PHE A 129 -16.88 6.69 15.37
N ALA A 130 -16.82 7.39 16.51
CA ALA A 130 -16.31 8.75 16.59
C ALA A 130 -14.83 8.83 16.18
N ALA A 131 -13.99 7.91 16.66
CA ALA A 131 -12.57 7.88 16.34
C ALA A 131 -12.32 7.66 14.84
N ILE A 132 -13.04 6.71 14.21
CA ILE A 132 -12.96 6.48 12.75
C ILE A 132 -13.43 7.72 11.98
N THR A 133 -14.58 8.28 12.36
CA THR A 133 -15.17 9.43 11.67
C THR A 133 -14.27 10.66 11.78
N LEU A 134 -13.66 10.93 12.94
CA LEU A 134 -12.73 12.02 13.11
C LEU A 134 -11.44 11.82 12.32
N ALA A 135 -10.88 10.60 12.31
CA ALA A 135 -9.66 10.32 11.57
C ALA A 135 -9.89 10.44 10.05
N VAL A 136 -10.87 9.72 9.51
CA VAL A 136 -11.15 9.71 8.07
C VAL A 136 -11.71 11.05 7.61
N GLY A 137 -12.64 11.64 8.37
CA GLY A 137 -13.23 12.94 8.09
C GLY A 137 -12.20 14.06 8.15
N GLY A 138 -11.32 14.05 9.15
CA GLY A 138 -10.22 15.02 9.27
C GLY A 138 -9.28 14.99 8.07
N LEU A 139 -8.88 13.78 7.63
CA LEU A 139 -8.06 13.63 6.42
C LEU A 139 -8.80 14.09 5.17
N ALA A 140 -10.11 13.80 5.05
CA ALA A 140 -10.93 14.26 3.94
C ALA A 140 -11.01 15.80 3.90
N VAL A 141 -11.22 16.45 5.04
CA VAL A 141 -11.24 17.90 5.18
C VAL A 141 -9.91 18.51 4.76
N ILE A 142 -8.77 17.97 5.24
CA ILE A 142 -7.43 18.43 4.85
C ILE A 142 -7.26 18.34 3.32
N ASN A 143 -7.76 17.27 2.72
CA ASN A 143 -7.67 17.06 1.27
C ASN A 143 -8.49 18.07 0.47
N VAL A 144 -9.65 18.47 0.97
CA VAL A 144 -10.53 19.50 0.34
C VAL A 144 -9.89 20.89 0.40
N PHE A 145 -9.20 21.23 1.50
CA PHE A 145 -8.56 22.55 1.66
C PHE A 145 -7.30 22.78 0.80
N GLY A 146 -6.87 21.77 0.05
CA GLY A 146 -5.92 21.95 -1.05
C GLY A 146 -4.62 21.15 -0.97
N VAL A 147 -3.96 21.08 -2.12
CA VAL A 147 -2.79 20.24 -2.40
C VAL A 147 -1.59 20.50 -1.47
N ARG A 148 -1.39 21.75 -1.03
CA ARG A 148 -0.26 22.10 -0.15
C ARG A 148 -0.42 21.49 1.25
N GLY A 149 -1.62 21.57 1.83
CA GLY A 149 -1.91 20.96 3.14
C GLY A 149 -1.85 19.44 3.07
N ALA A 150 -2.42 18.85 2.02
CA ALA A 150 -2.39 17.40 1.79
C ALA A 150 -0.95 16.88 1.63
N SER A 151 -0.09 17.57 0.85
CA SER A 151 1.31 17.16 0.66
C SER A 151 2.13 17.22 1.96
N PHE A 152 1.95 18.27 2.76
CA PHE A 152 2.60 18.37 4.07
C PHE A 152 2.17 17.23 5.00
N THR A 153 0.86 16.96 5.06
CA THR A 153 0.29 15.88 5.89
C THR A 153 0.82 14.51 5.44
N VAL A 154 0.85 14.25 4.13
CA VAL A 154 1.39 12.98 3.60
C VAL A 154 2.87 12.83 3.96
N ASN A 155 3.68 13.86 3.78
CA ASN A 155 5.10 13.81 4.12
C ASN A 155 5.33 13.61 5.61
N PHE A 156 4.60 14.34 6.46
CA PHE A 156 4.66 14.18 7.92
C PHE A 156 4.29 12.77 8.35
N LEU A 157 3.16 12.24 7.86
CA LEU A 157 2.71 10.88 8.17
C LEU A 157 3.66 9.81 7.63
N THR A 158 4.32 10.08 6.49
CA THR A 158 5.34 9.18 5.94
C THR A 158 6.55 9.07 6.86
N VAL A 159 7.07 10.19 7.34
CA VAL A 159 8.17 10.20 8.30
C VAL A 159 7.73 9.55 9.61
N ALA A 160 6.55 9.91 10.10
CA ALA A 160 6.00 9.38 11.35
C ALA A 160 5.83 7.85 11.35
N LYS A 161 5.56 7.23 10.19
CA LYS A 161 5.48 5.76 10.09
C LYS A 161 6.84 5.10 9.86
N LEU A 162 7.78 5.77 9.15
CA LEU A 162 9.09 5.19 8.85
C LEU A 162 10.03 5.20 10.07
N VAL A 163 9.99 6.25 10.89
CA VAL A 163 10.86 6.37 12.07
C VAL A 163 10.67 5.20 13.05
N PRO A 164 9.45 4.88 13.52
CA PRO A 164 9.25 3.72 14.40
C PRO A 164 9.67 2.40 13.74
N LEU A 165 9.43 2.26 12.43
CA LEU A 165 9.80 1.06 11.69
C LEU A 165 11.32 0.85 11.65
N VAL A 166 12.08 1.91 11.39
CA VAL A 166 13.56 1.86 11.39
C VAL A 166 14.08 1.55 12.79
N ILE A 167 13.52 2.18 13.84
CA ILE A 167 13.87 1.91 15.24
C ILE A 167 13.58 0.44 15.56
N PHE A 168 12.42 -0.08 15.17
CA PHE A 168 12.05 -1.47 15.40
C PHE A 168 12.99 -2.45 14.70
N ILE A 169 13.35 -2.18 13.44
CA ILE A 169 14.32 -3.01 12.69
C ILE A 169 15.68 -2.96 13.38
N ALA A 170 16.18 -1.77 13.71
CA ALA A 170 17.46 -1.61 14.37
C ALA A 170 17.49 -2.34 15.73
N ALA A 171 16.49 -2.13 16.57
CA ALA A 171 16.38 -2.84 17.85
C ALA A 171 16.28 -4.36 17.66
N GLY A 172 15.50 -4.82 16.67
CA GLY A 172 15.34 -6.24 16.35
C GLY A 172 16.66 -6.91 15.96
N LEU A 173 17.52 -6.23 15.21
CA LEU A 173 18.83 -6.75 14.81
C LEU A 173 19.76 -7.03 16.01
N PHE A 174 19.61 -6.28 17.11
CA PHE A 174 20.40 -6.51 18.33
C PHE A 174 19.86 -7.63 19.21
N VAL A 175 18.57 -7.99 19.06
CA VAL A 175 17.88 -8.96 19.94
C VAL A 175 17.62 -10.28 19.22
N VAL A 176 17.79 -10.32 17.92
CA VAL A 176 17.53 -11.52 17.11
C VAL A 176 18.45 -12.66 17.55
N ASP A 177 17.84 -13.75 18.01
CA ASP A 177 18.50 -15.03 18.23
C ASP A 177 18.47 -15.84 16.93
N SER A 178 19.60 -15.90 16.25
CA SER A 178 19.74 -16.59 14.97
C SER A 178 19.43 -18.08 15.05
N SER A 179 19.51 -18.69 16.25
CA SER A 179 19.17 -20.10 16.47
C SER A 179 17.67 -20.38 16.33
N ARG A 180 16.83 -19.35 16.47
CA ARG A 180 15.36 -19.44 16.36
C ARG A 180 14.83 -19.12 14.96
N VAL A 181 15.68 -18.62 14.07
CA VAL A 181 15.29 -18.25 12.71
C VAL A 181 15.53 -19.43 11.77
N THR A 182 14.46 -20.07 11.38
CA THR A 182 14.50 -21.19 10.40
C THR A 182 14.06 -20.68 9.03
N PHE A 183 15.01 -20.24 8.20
CA PHE A 183 14.73 -19.75 6.85
C PHE A 183 14.19 -20.81 5.90
N PHE A 184 14.45 -22.09 6.17
CA PHE A 184 14.11 -23.21 5.27
C PHE A 184 12.99 -24.10 5.79
N ALA A 185 12.27 -23.70 6.83
CA ALA A 185 11.06 -24.43 7.22
C ALA A 185 9.99 -24.25 6.14
N LEU A 186 9.67 -25.32 5.43
CA LEU A 186 8.56 -25.29 4.48
C LEU A 186 7.24 -25.30 5.27
N PRO A 187 6.38 -24.28 5.06
CA PRO A 187 5.08 -24.26 5.71
C PRO A 187 4.19 -25.38 5.14
N GLU A 188 3.30 -25.91 5.97
CA GLU A 188 2.23 -26.76 5.47
C GLU A 188 1.40 -26.01 4.42
N LEU A 189 0.89 -26.72 3.42
CA LEU A 189 0.15 -26.13 2.31
C LEU A 189 -1.06 -25.31 2.77
N GLY A 190 -1.72 -25.72 3.87
CA GLY A 190 -2.84 -24.99 4.47
C GLY A 190 -2.44 -23.64 5.07
N SER A 191 -1.38 -23.63 5.87
CA SER A 191 -0.84 -22.42 6.50
C SER A 191 -0.21 -21.48 5.47
N LEU A 192 0.46 -22.03 4.44
CA LEU A 192 1.00 -21.24 3.33
C LEU A 192 -0.10 -20.48 2.58
N ARG A 193 -1.23 -21.15 2.29
CA ARG A 193 -2.35 -20.52 1.60
C ARG A 193 -2.96 -19.38 2.43
N GLN A 194 -3.13 -19.55 3.73
CA GLN A 194 -3.63 -18.50 4.61
C GLN A 194 -2.63 -17.35 4.73
N ALA A 195 -1.34 -17.66 4.90
CA ALA A 195 -0.28 -16.65 4.92
C ALA A 195 -0.22 -15.87 3.60
N ALA A 196 -0.34 -16.54 2.46
CA ALA A 196 -0.33 -15.90 1.15
C ALA A 196 -1.47 -14.88 0.98
N LEU A 197 -2.69 -15.21 1.43
CA LEU A 197 -3.82 -14.26 1.40
C LEU A 197 -3.56 -13.00 2.24
N LEU A 198 -2.97 -13.17 3.43
CA LEU A 198 -2.58 -12.03 4.28
C LEU A 198 -1.47 -11.20 3.63
N LEU A 199 -0.49 -11.86 3.02
CA LEU A 199 0.68 -11.22 2.43
C LEU A 199 0.38 -10.49 1.11
N VAL A 200 -0.64 -10.92 0.34
CA VAL A 200 -1.15 -10.13 -0.80
C VAL A 200 -1.55 -8.72 -0.36
N PHE A 201 -2.18 -8.58 0.81
CA PHE A 201 -2.50 -7.27 1.37
C PHE A 201 -1.24 -6.51 1.81
N ALA A 202 -0.25 -7.19 2.40
CA ALA A 202 1.00 -6.55 2.86
C ALA A 202 1.81 -5.94 1.72
N TYR A 203 1.86 -6.62 0.58
CA TYR A 203 2.61 -6.18 -0.61
C TYR A 203 1.79 -5.30 -1.55
N GLY A 204 0.48 -5.12 -1.30
CA GLY A 204 -0.36 -4.20 -2.06
C GLY A 204 0.07 -2.75 -1.91
N GLY A 205 -0.27 -1.90 -2.89
CA GLY A 205 0.05 -0.47 -2.87
C GLY A 205 1.04 -0.02 -3.95
N PHE A 206 1.81 -0.93 -4.55
CA PHE A 206 2.72 -0.63 -5.67
C PHE A 206 1.99 -0.07 -6.88
N GLU A 207 0.74 -0.44 -7.07
CA GLU A 207 -0.12 0.02 -8.15
C GLU A 207 -0.40 1.53 -8.09
N ASN A 208 -0.19 2.19 -6.94
CA ASN A 208 -0.30 3.64 -6.82
C ASN A 208 0.78 4.38 -7.65
N ALA A 209 1.97 3.78 -7.79
CA ALA A 209 3.02 4.35 -8.62
C ALA A 209 2.61 4.41 -10.10
N ASN A 210 1.87 3.41 -10.57
CA ASN A 210 1.43 3.32 -11.97
C ASN A 210 0.38 4.38 -12.34
N VAL A 211 -0.38 4.89 -11.38
CA VAL A 211 -1.34 5.97 -11.61
C VAL A 211 -0.63 7.30 -11.91
N HIS A 212 0.62 7.46 -11.48
CA HIS A 212 1.40 8.70 -11.62
C HIS A 212 2.46 8.65 -12.72
N GLN A 213 2.57 7.55 -13.48
CA GLN A 213 3.66 7.33 -14.46
C GLN A 213 3.69 8.36 -15.61
N ALA A 214 2.56 8.84 -16.09
CA ALA A 214 2.52 9.84 -17.15
C ALA A 214 3.21 11.18 -16.79
N VAL A 215 3.55 11.37 -15.51
CA VAL A 215 4.25 12.56 -15.02
C VAL A 215 5.77 12.48 -15.23
N VAL A 216 6.32 11.29 -15.57
CA VAL A 216 7.76 11.01 -15.50
C VAL A 216 8.44 10.73 -16.84
N HIS A 217 7.71 10.31 -17.89
CA HIS A 217 8.37 10.05 -19.16
C HIS A 217 8.92 11.34 -19.81
N PRO A 218 10.26 11.51 -19.92
CA PRO A 218 10.80 12.47 -20.85
C PRO A 218 10.43 11.97 -22.25
N CYS A 219 9.77 12.80 -23.07
CA CYS A 219 9.78 12.53 -24.51
C CYS A 219 11.24 12.39 -24.92
N ALA A 220 11.64 11.19 -25.32
CA ALA A 220 12.85 11.01 -26.08
C ALA A 220 12.66 11.81 -27.37
N SER A 221 13.35 12.92 -27.46
CA SER A 221 13.53 13.71 -28.67
C SER A 221 14.48 12.98 -29.60
#